data_b943cd8b3523d4f1075515d6c262dbcf
#
_entry.id   b943cd8b3523d4f1075515d6c262dbcf
#
_cell.length_a   1.000
_cell.length_b   1.000
_cell.length_c   1.000
_cell.angle_alpha   90.00
_cell.angle_beta   90.00
_cell.angle_gamma   90.00
#
_symmetry.space_group_name_H-M   'P 1'
#
loop_
_entity.id
_entity.type
_entity.pdbx_description
1 polymer ?
#
loop_
_entity_poly.entity_id
_entity_poly.type
_entity_poly.pdbx_seq_one_letter_code
_entity_poly.pdbx_strand_id
1 'polypeptide(L)'
;MSLQTVEINSVKITFDKEKTKEYRTDFNKPCDCQDCRNYYRHIENNIELVEFLRGFGIDYNCTEEVFSWDLGNDHDAFIHHEGYYGVFGKIEGNEFDFGKFGVKITFQKLASVPCDRTGEYFWICIEGEFPYILDEERDLPITFSQKLQKLGIISKIKSIFKKK
;
A
#
# COMPACT_ATOMS: atom_id res chain seq x y z
N MET A 1 21.80 -4.81 20.17
CA MET A 1 21.22 -3.74 19.35
C MET A 1 22.26 -3.26 18.37
N SER A 2 22.06 -3.46 17.09
CA SER A 2 22.99 -3.00 16.05
C SER A 2 22.32 -1.86 15.29
N LEU A 3 22.42 -0.64 15.85
CA LEU A 3 21.95 0.56 15.18
C LEU A 3 22.79 0.80 13.93
N GLN A 4 22.12 0.98 12.82
CA GLN A 4 22.69 1.39 11.54
C GLN A 4 22.30 2.83 11.24
N THR A 5 23.16 3.53 10.50
CA THR A 5 22.89 4.90 10.08
C THR A 5 23.14 5.01 8.58
N VAL A 6 22.17 5.59 7.88
CA VAL A 6 22.27 5.93 6.44
C VAL A 6 21.92 7.39 6.25
N GLU A 7 22.37 7.97 5.15
CA GLU A 7 21.98 9.31 4.72
C GLU A 7 21.27 9.22 3.36
N ILE A 8 20.05 9.73 3.29
CA ILE A 8 19.25 9.79 2.07
C ILE A 8 18.77 11.25 1.92
N ASN A 9 19.01 11.86 0.76
CA ASN A 9 18.66 13.26 0.51
C ASN A 9 19.14 14.23 1.62
N SER A 10 20.35 14.03 2.12
CA SER A 10 20.94 14.79 3.25
C SER A 10 20.17 14.66 4.57
N VAL A 11 19.26 13.72 4.69
CA VAL A 11 18.55 13.38 5.92
C VAL A 11 19.20 12.13 6.51
N LYS A 12 19.60 12.23 7.76
CA LYS A 12 20.18 11.12 8.50
C LYS A 12 19.10 10.25 9.13
N ILE A 13 19.17 8.96 8.87
CA ILE A 13 18.24 7.95 9.35
C ILE A 13 19.01 6.94 10.18
N THR A 14 18.62 6.77 11.43
CA THR A 14 19.22 5.76 12.33
C THR A 14 18.14 4.71 12.65
N PHE A 15 18.45 3.44 12.45
CA PHE A 15 17.48 2.36 12.60
C PHE A 15 18.10 1.07 13.15
N ASP A 16 17.26 0.21 13.72
CA ASP A 16 17.60 -1.13 14.18
C ASP A 16 16.96 -2.16 13.25
N LYS A 17 17.77 -2.68 12.33
CA LYS A 17 17.34 -3.65 11.32
C LYS A 17 16.82 -4.95 11.94
N GLU A 18 17.48 -5.46 12.96
CA GLU A 18 17.12 -6.74 13.57
C GLU A 18 15.81 -6.59 14.38
N LYS A 19 15.67 -5.50 15.12
CA LYS A 19 14.42 -5.22 15.83
C LYS A 19 13.24 -5.02 14.87
N THR A 20 13.47 -4.43 13.72
CA THR A 20 12.45 -4.32 12.67
C THR A 20 12.06 -5.69 12.14
N LYS A 21 13.00 -6.61 11.93
CA LYS A 21 12.70 -7.99 11.51
C LYS A 21 11.96 -8.79 12.60
N GLU A 22 12.39 -8.69 13.86
CA GLU A 22 11.73 -9.39 14.97
C GLU A 22 10.26 -9.05 15.06
N TYR A 23 9.91 -7.79 14.90
CA TYR A 23 8.50 -7.37 14.86
C TYR A 23 7.70 -8.11 13.76
N ARG A 24 8.33 -8.43 12.63
CA ARG A 24 7.66 -9.10 11.51
C ARG A 24 7.36 -10.57 11.78
N THR A 25 8.12 -11.22 12.65
CA THR A 25 7.85 -12.62 13.03
C THR A 25 6.56 -12.77 13.83
N ASP A 26 6.19 -11.74 14.57
CA ASP A 26 4.97 -11.70 15.39
C ASP A 26 3.76 -11.08 14.64
N PHE A 27 3.99 -10.64 13.40
CA PHE A 27 2.96 -10.01 12.60
C PHE A 27 1.88 -11.01 12.22
N ASN A 28 0.62 -10.67 12.52
CA ASN A 28 -0.52 -11.45 12.06
C ASN A 28 -0.50 -11.55 10.53
N LYS A 29 -1.10 -12.62 10.00
CA LYS A 29 -1.20 -12.84 8.56
C LYS A 29 -1.60 -11.55 7.83
N PRO A 30 -0.84 -11.11 6.82
CA PRO A 30 -1.17 -9.91 6.07
C PRO A 30 -2.56 -10.05 5.41
N CYS A 31 -3.20 -8.92 5.14
CA CYS A 31 -4.45 -8.90 4.40
C CYS A 31 -4.27 -9.60 3.04
N ASP A 32 -5.19 -10.51 2.69
CA ASP A 32 -5.17 -11.26 1.43
C ASP A 32 -6.31 -10.87 0.47
N CYS A 33 -6.91 -9.69 0.66
CA CYS A 33 -7.84 -9.14 -0.32
C CYS A 33 -7.13 -8.86 -1.66
N GLN A 34 -7.89 -8.75 -2.73
CA GLN A 34 -7.35 -8.59 -4.08
C GLN A 34 -6.42 -7.38 -4.21
N ASP A 35 -6.79 -6.23 -3.64
CA ASP A 35 -5.98 -5.01 -3.74
C ASP A 35 -4.65 -5.17 -3.01
N CYS A 36 -4.63 -5.76 -1.80
CA CYS A 36 -3.39 -6.05 -1.08
C CYS A 36 -2.50 -7.05 -1.84
N ARG A 37 -3.08 -8.13 -2.40
CA ARG A 37 -2.33 -9.09 -3.22
C ARG A 37 -1.76 -8.45 -4.48
N ASN A 38 -2.53 -7.56 -5.13
CA ASN A 38 -2.06 -6.82 -6.30
C ASN A 38 -0.87 -5.92 -5.93
N TYR A 39 -0.98 -5.16 -4.83
CA TYR A 39 0.12 -4.36 -4.31
C TYR A 39 1.37 -5.21 -4.06
N TYR A 40 1.26 -6.29 -3.28
CA TYR A 40 2.41 -7.16 -2.98
C TYR A 40 3.03 -7.77 -4.21
N ARG A 41 2.24 -8.15 -5.21
CA ARG A 41 2.74 -8.69 -6.48
C ARG A 41 3.58 -7.65 -7.25
N HIS A 42 3.18 -6.39 -7.24
CA HIS A 42 3.96 -5.31 -7.85
C HIS A 42 5.27 -5.05 -7.10
N ILE A 43 5.24 -5.02 -5.76
CA ILE A 43 6.46 -4.87 -4.97
C ILE A 43 7.39 -6.07 -5.22
N GLU A 44 6.90 -7.30 -5.18
CA GLU A 44 7.67 -8.53 -5.42
C GLU A 44 8.40 -8.51 -6.77
N ASN A 45 7.73 -8.03 -7.82
CA ASN A 45 8.30 -7.93 -9.16
C ASN A 45 9.38 -6.85 -9.28
N ASN A 46 9.52 -5.97 -8.29
CA ASN A 46 10.50 -4.90 -8.26
C ASN A 46 11.66 -5.26 -7.31
N ILE A 47 12.61 -6.03 -7.84
CA ILE A 47 13.70 -6.61 -7.05
C ILE A 47 14.53 -5.53 -6.34
N GLU A 48 14.81 -4.41 -6.99
CA GLU A 48 15.58 -3.31 -6.39
C GLU A 48 14.85 -2.67 -5.22
N LEU A 49 13.51 -2.52 -5.31
CA LEU A 49 12.69 -2.02 -4.22
C LEU A 49 12.63 -3.02 -3.06
N VAL A 50 12.50 -4.32 -3.35
CA VAL A 50 12.54 -5.38 -2.32
C VAL A 50 13.87 -5.36 -1.56
N GLU A 51 15.00 -5.24 -2.27
CA GLU A 51 16.32 -5.16 -1.63
C GLU A 51 16.48 -3.88 -0.80
N PHE A 52 15.94 -2.76 -1.29
CA PHE A 52 15.91 -1.50 -0.54
C PHE A 52 15.15 -1.66 0.78
N LEU A 53 13.93 -2.20 0.75
CA LEU A 53 13.10 -2.45 1.94
C LEU A 53 13.80 -3.44 2.90
N ARG A 54 14.39 -4.51 2.38
CA ARG A 54 15.17 -5.48 3.15
C ARG A 54 16.39 -4.85 3.82
N GLY A 55 16.94 -3.79 3.24
CA GLY A 55 18.00 -2.98 3.85
C GLY A 55 17.61 -2.45 5.23
N PHE A 56 16.37 -2.07 5.43
CA PHE A 56 15.78 -1.60 6.70
C PHE A 56 15.25 -2.74 7.61
N GLY A 57 15.33 -3.99 7.16
CA GLY A 57 14.77 -5.14 7.89
C GLY A 57 13.29 -5.38 7.60
N ILE A 58 12.74 -4.73 6.57
CA ILE A 58 11.35 -4.88 6.17
C ILE A 58 11.18 -6.14 5.32
N ASP A 59 10.16 -6.93 5.64
CA ASP A 59 9.57 -7.91 4.74
C ASP A 59 8.46 -7.22 3.94
N TYR A 60 8.60 -7.16 2.62
CA TYR A 60 7.73 -6.36 1.75
C TYR A 60 6.26 -6.79 1.79
N ASN A 61 5.97 -8.05 2.14
CA ASN A 61 4.60 -8.56 2.25
C ASN A 61 3.99 -8.41 3.65
N CYS A 62 4.66 -7.67 4.55
CA CYS A 62 4.20 -7.38 5.90
C CYS A 62 4.05 -5.87 6.11
N THR A 63 3.17 -5.22 5.36
CA THR A 63 2.78 -3.82 5.62
C THR A 63 1.95 -3.74 6.89
N GLU A 64 1.98 -2.59 7.56
CA GLU A 64 1.00 -2.28 8.61
C GLU A 64 -0.39 -2.09 7.99
N GLU A 65 -0.43 -1.39 6.83
CA GLU A 65 -1.66 -1.12 6.09
C GLU A 65 -1.35 -0.92 4.61
N VAL A 66 -2.30 -1.27 3.75
CA VAL A 66 -2.31 -0.89 2.32
C VAL A 66 -3.62 -0.18 2.03
N PHE A 67 -3.53 1.08 1.68
CA PHE A 67 -4.66 1.83 1.15
C PHE A 67 -4.69 1.70 -0.38
N SER A 68 -5.88 1.52 -0.92
CA SER A 68 -6.07 1.34 -2.36
C SER A 68 -7.34 2.04 -2.83
N TRP A 69 -7.26 2.73 -3.97
CA TRP A 69 -8.43 3.34 -4.62
C TRP A 69 -8.25 3.46 -6.12
N ASP A 70 -9.38 3.42 -6.84
CA ASP A 70 -9.40 3.50 -8.29
C ASP A 70 -9.13 4.93 -8.79
N LEU A 71 -8.36 5.05 -9.87
CA LEU A 71 -8.03 6.31 -10.51
C LEU A 71 -8.99 6.64 -11.66
N GLY A 72 -10.24 6.97 -11.37
CA GLY A 72 -11.18 7.46 -12.36
C GLY A 72 -12.23 6.46 -12.84
N ASN A 73 -12.77 6.68 -14.07
CA ASN A 73 -13.92 5.93 -14.59
C ASN A 73 -13.55 4.61 -15.26
N ASP A 74 -12.29 4.39 -15.58
CA ASP A 74 -11.78 3.17 -16.20
C ASP A 74 -11.17 2.27 -15.11
N HIS A 75 -12.04 1.56 -14.42
CA HIS A 75 -11.71 0.72 -13.26
C HIS A 75 -10.69 -0.38 -13.56
N ASP A 76 -10.41 -0.66 -14.83
CA ASP A 76 -9.53 -1.75 -15.23
C ASP A 76 -8.08 -1.31 -15.46
N ALA A 77 -7.80 -0.01 -15.49
CA ALA A 77 -6.50 0.47 -15.92
C ALA A 77 -5.48 0.54 -14.79
N PHE A 78 -5.74 1.33 -13.73
CA PHE A 78 -4.77 1.57 -12.67
C PHE A 78 -5.44 1.74 -11.30
N ILE A 79 -4.76 1.23 -10.29
CA ILE A 79 -5.12 1.36 -8.88
C ILE A 79 -4.02 2.16 -8.20
N HIS A 80 -4.37 3.20 -7.49
CA HIS A 80 -3.43 3.88 -6.61
C HIS A 80 -3.30 3.08 -5.31
N HIS A 81 -2.08 2.80 -4.93
CA HIS A 81 -1.76 2.10 -3.69
C HIS A 81 -0.79 2.91 -2.83
N GLU A 82 -1.02 2.85 -1.51
CA GLU A 82 -0.09 3.33 -0.48
C GLU A 82 0.12 2.22 0.54
N GLY A 83 1.34 1.68 0.60
CA GLY A 83 1.72 0.65 1.58
C GLY A 83 2.65 1.20 2.65
N TYR A 84 2.30 1.03 3.91
CA TYR A 84 3.01 1.58 5.07
C TYR A 84 3.80 0.50 5.79
N TYR A 85 5.10 0.78 5.99
CA TYR A 85 6.04 -0.09 6.68
C TYR A 85 6.67 0.65 7.86
N GLY A 86 6.49 0.15 9.07
CA GLY A 86 7.12 0.72 10.23
C GLY A 86 8.54 0.19 10.43
N VAL A 87 9.46 1.06 10.79
CA VAL A 87 10.88 0.78 11.04
C VAL A 87 11.28 1.27 12.41
N PHE A 88 11.90 0.42 13.24
CA PHE A 88 12.43 0.86 14.52
C PHE A 88 13.65 1.77 14.31
N GLY A 89 13.53 3.01 14.79
CA GLY A 89 14.54 4.02 14.62
C GLY A 89 13.97 5.41 14.49
N LYS A 90 14.78 6.34 13.97
CA LYS A 90 14.40 7.75 13.83
C LYS A 90 14.95 8.40 12.58
N ILE A 91 14.26 9.45 12.16
CA ILE A 91 14.67 10.39 11.11
C ILE A 91 15.13 11.68 11.78
N GLU A 92 16.38 12.10 11.52
CA GLU A 92 16.89 13.39 11.97
C GLU A 92 16.60 14.46 10.90
N GLY A 93 15.74 15.41 11.21
CA GLY A 93 15.31 16.46 10.27
C GLY A 93 13.84 16.35 9.89
N ASN A 94 13.49 16.79 8.71
CA ASN A 94 12.13 16.78 8.19
C ASN A 94 11.80 15.44 7.51
N GLU A 95 10.52 15.14 7.40
CA GLU A 95 9.99 14.13 6.51
C GLU A 95 10.31 14.49 5.06
N PHE A 96 10.49 13.49 4.21
CA PHE A 96 10.87 13.73 2.81
C PHE A 96 10.40 12.61 1.90
N ASP A 97 10.22 12.99 0.64
CA ASP A 97 9.91 12.06 -0.45
C ASP A 97 11.12 11.87 -1.35
N PHE A 98 11.22 10.70 -1.94
CA PHE A 98 12.08 10.54 -3.10
C PHE A 98 11.51 9.52 -4.10
N GLY A 99 11.58 9.87 -5.39
CA GLY A 99 11.18 8.98 -6.47
C GLY A 99 12.32 8.04 -6.83
N LYS A 100 12.10 6.74 -6.67
CA LYS A 100 13.06 5.71 -7.06
C LYS A 100 12.32 4.41 -7.35
N PHE A 101 12.92 3.56 -8.15
CA PHE A 101 12.36 2.25 -8.49
C PHE A 101 10.98 2.30 -9.16
N GLY A 102 10.63 3.41 -9.81
CA GLY A 102 9.31 3.59 -10.44
C GLY A 102 8.15 3.86 -9.46
N VAL A 103 8.45 4.15 -8.21
CA VAL A 103 7.49 4.48 -7.15
C VAL A 103 7.90 5.74 -6.40
N LYS A 104 6.98 6.35 -5.68
CA LYS A 104 7.28 7.37 -4.70
C LYS A 104 7.50 6.71 -3.35
N ILE A 105 8.60 7.06 -2.69
CA ILE A 105 8.96 6.58 -1.36
C ILE A 105 8.93 7.78 -0.43
N THR A 106 8.14 7.71 0.64
CA THR A 106 8.04 8.77 1.63
C THR A 106 8.54 8.27 2.98
N PHE A 107 9.43 9.04 3.60
CA PHE A 107 9.90 8.80 4.97
C PHE A 107 9.15 9.72 5.92
N GLN A 108 8.37 9.15 6.84
CA GLN A 108 7.47 9.88 7.71
C GLN A 108 7.76 9.56 9.18
N LYS A 109 7.66 10.55 10.06
CA LYS A 109 7.77 10.38 11.51
C LYS A 109 6.47 9.87 12.13
N LEU A 110 5.35 10.25 11.53
CA LEU A 110 4.01 9.88 11.96
C LEU A 110 3.20 9.41 10.74
N ALA A 111 2.39 8.39 10.94
CA ALA A 111 1.40 7.96 9.95
C ALA A 111 0.08 7.66 10.65
N SER A 112 -1.03 7.91 9.96
CA SER A 112 -2.39 7.63 10.47
C SER A 112 -2.81 6.19 10.20
N VAL A 113 -1.93 5.23 10.51
CA VAL A 113 -2.21 3.79 10.35
C VAL A 113 -2.20 3.11 11.72
N PRO A 114 -3.03 2.07 11.92
CA PRO A 114 -3.01 1.27 13.14
C PRO A 114 -1.62 0.67 13.36
N CYS A 115 -1.10 0.78 14.58
CA CYS A 115 0.19 0.24 14.91
C CYS A 115 0.27 -0.09 16.41
N ASP A 116 0.66 -1.31 16.72
CA ASP A 116 0.87 -1.79 18.09
C ASP A 116 2.31 -1.63 18.58
N ARG A 117 3.16 -0.94 17.80
CA ARG A 117 4.57 -0.75 18.13
C ARG A 117 4.74 0.14 19.32
N THR A 118 5.65 -0.25 20.19
CA THR A 118 6.14 0.57 21.31
C THR A 118 7.58 0.99 21.08
N GLY A 119 7.93 2.22 21.44
CA GLY A 119 9.27 2.78 21.27
C GLY A 119 9.38 3.77 20.10
N GLU A 120 10.60 4.09 19.72
CA GLU A 120 10.87 5.06 18.66
C GLU A 120 10.88 4.34 17.31
N TYR A 121 10.04 4.79 16.38
CA TYR A 121 9.94 4.26 15.03
C TYR A 121 9.53 5.35 14.04
N PHE A 122 9.76 5.08 12.77
CA PHE A 122 9.32 5.89 11.64
C PHE A 122 8.69 5.01 10.56
N TRP A 123 8.10 5.65 9.55
CA TRP A 123 7.38 4.98 8.48
C TRP A 123 8.10 5.14 7.15
N ILE A 124 8.11 4.07 6.37
CA ILE A 124 8.37 4.11 4.93
C ILE A 124 7.05 3.83 4.25
N CYS A 125 6.54 4.82 3.50
CA CYS A 125 5.38 4.67 2.65
C CYS A 125 5.83 4.46 1.21
N ILE A 126 5.32 3.43 0.56
CA ILE A 126 5.51 3.17 -0.87
C ILE A 126 4.21 3.49 -1.59
N GLU A 127 4.25 4.49 -2.46
CA GLU A 127 3.12 5.01 -3.21
C GLU A 127 3.33 4.78 -4.71
N GLY A 128 2.32 4.23 -5.38
CA GLY A 128 2.38 3.99 -6.83
C GLY A 128 1.02 3.75 -7.46
N GLU A 129 0.97 3.98 -8.78
CA GLU A 129 -0.17 3.66 -9.62
C GLU A 129 0.12 2.34 -10.33
N PHE A 130 -0.58 1.29 -9.95
CA PHE A 130 -0.32 -0.06 -10.44
C PHE A 130 -1.50 -0.61 -11.23
N PRO A 131 -1.28 -1.22 -12.41
CA PRO A 131 -2.33 -1.98 -13.08
C PRO A 131 -2.75 -3.20 -12.25
N TYR A 132 -3.95 -3.70 -12.47
CA TYR A 132 -4.35 -4.99 -11.89
C TYR A 132 -3.68 -6.13 -12.66
N ILE A 133 -2.90 -6.96 -11.97
CA ILE A 133 -2.06 -8.02 -12.58
C ILE A 133 -2.29 -9.41 -11.99
N LEU A 134 -3.33 -9.60 -11.17
CA LEU A 134 -3.69 -10.93 -10.69
C LEU A 134 -4.44 -11.69 -11.78
N ASP A 135 -4.32 -13.04 -11.76
CA ASP A 135 -4.95 -13.93 -12.76
C ASP A 135 -6.48 -14.06 -12.58
N GLU A 136 -7.02 -13.58 -11.47
CA GLU A 136 -8.44 -13.62 -11.16
C GLU A 136 -9.14 -12.33 -11.59
N GLU A 137 -10.45 -12.42 -11.90
CA GLU A 137 -11.26 -11.25 -12.18
C GLU A 137 -11.36 -10.32 -10.96
N ARG A 138 -11.17 -9.02 -11.16
CA ARG A 138 -11.21 -8.05 -10.07
C ARG A 138 -12.64 -7.86 -9.55
N ASP A 139 -12.80 -7.97 -8.22
CA ASP A 139 -14.04 -7.67 -7.52
C ASP A 139 -14.29 -6.14 -7.48
N LEU A 140 -14.82 -5.61 -8.55
CA LEU A 140 -15.16 -4.19 -8.60
C LEU A 140 -16.39 -3.89 -7.73
N PRO A 141 -16.40 -2.78 -6.98
CA PRO A 141 -17.58 -2.37 -6.25
C PRO A 141 -18.74 -2.17 -7.23
N ILE A 142 -19.83 -2.89 -7.01
CA ILE A 142 -21.03 -2.79 -7.86
C ILE A 142 -21.51 -1.35 -7.85
N THR A 143 -21.40 -0.64 -8.97
CA THR A 143 -21.89 0.72 -9.11
C THR A 143 -23.41 0.80 -8.82
N PHE A 144 -23.90 1.98 -8.41
CA PHE A 144 -25.32 2.19 -8.18
C PHE A 144 -26.17 1.81 -9.42
N SER A 145 -25.66 2.08 -10.62
CA SER A 145 -26.27 1.68 -11.89
C SER A 145 -26.40 0.16 -12.04
N GLN A 146 -25.35 -0.58 -11.73
CA GLN A 146 -25.35 -2.05 -11.77
C GLN A 146 -26.26 -2.66 -10.69
N LYS A 147 -26.33 -2.02 -9.48
CA LYS A 147 -27.30 -2.41 -8.45
C LYS A 147 -28.73 -2.25 -8.93
N LEU A 148 -29.04 -1.14 -9.59
CA LEU A 148 -30.37 -0.90 -10.17
C LEU A 148 -30.71 -1.89 -11.29
N GLN A 149 -29.72 -2.30 -12.11
CA GLN A 149 -29.89 -3.35 -13.11
C GLN A 149 -30.17 -4.72 -12.49
N LYS A 150 -29.37 -5.14 -11.50
CA LYS A 150 -29.55 -6.41 -10.77
C LYS A 150 -30.93 -6.47 -10.08
N LEU A 151 -31.44 -5.36 -9.56
CA LEU A 151 -32.78 -5.27 -8.95
C LEU A 151 -33.92 -5.19 -9.97
N GLY A 152 -33.63 -5.18 -11.27
CA GLY A 152 -34.64 -5.07 -12.33
C GLY A 152 -35.38 -3.73 -12.35
N ILE A 153 -34.90 -2.72 -11.62
CA ILE A 153 -35.57 -1.41 -11.49
C ILE A 153 -35.46 -0.64 -12.81
N ILE A 154 -34.33 -0.73 -13.50
CA ILE A 154 -34.14 -0.03 -14.81
C ILE A 154 -35.11 -0.57 -15.87
N SER A 155 -35.35 -1.88 -15.90
CA SER A 155 -36.31 -2.47 -16.82
C SER A 155 -37.75 -2.03 -16.53
N LYS A 156 -38.11 -1.91 -15.25
CA LYS A 156 -39.45 -1.39 -14.83
C LYS A 156 -39.59 0.09 -15.18
N ILE A 157 -38.59 0.92 -14.97
CA ILE A 157 -38.61 2.33 -15.35
C ILE A 157 -38.77 2.49 -16.87
N LYS A 158 -37.97 1.76 -17.68
CA LYS A 158 -38.08 1.79 -19.15
C LYS A 158 -39.44 1.31 -19.65
N SER A 159 -40.11 0.40 -18.97
CA SER A 159 -41.47 -0.06 -19.34
C SER A 159 -42.53 0.98 -19.08
N ILE A 160 -42.37 1.83 -18.06
CA ILE A 160 -43.30 2.92 -17.74
C ILE A 160 -43.23 4.02 -18.81
N PHE A 161 -42.06 4.36 -19.31
CA PHE A 161 -41.88 5.41 -20.34
C PHE A 161 -42.14 4.95 -21.76
N LYS A 162 -42.28 3.63 -22.03
CA LYS A 162 -42.67 3.11 -23.35
C LYS A 162 -44.18 3.02 -23.55
N LYS A 163 -45.00 3.34 -22.55
CA LYS A 163 -46.48 3.28 -22.61
C LYS A 163 -47.12 4.65 -22.80
N LYS A 164 -46.40 5.63 -23.37
CA LYS A 164 -46.97 6.91 -23.84
C LYS A 164 -46.80 7.04 -25.34
#